data_f255248f6c4894a1c2c187ab7700d551
#
_entry.id   f255248f6c4894a1c2c187ab7700d551
#
_cell.length_a   1.000
_cell.length_b   1.000
_cell.length_c   1.000
_cell.angle_alpha   90.00
_cell.angle_beta   90.00
_cell.angle_gamma   90.00
#
_symmetry.space_group_name_H-M   'P 1'
#
loop_
_entity.id
_entity.type
_entity.pdbx_description
1 polymer ?
#
loop_
_entity_poly.entity_id
_entity_poly.type
_entity_poly.pdbx_seq_one_letter_code
_entity_poly.pdbx_strand_id
1 'polypeptide(L)'
;MEKIKNHIGLIIVSVAIVFSTFLAANAFKNRNSNNDTINVTGLGSKDFESDLIVWNSSFTKKSTDLKTAYASLEKDREALKNYLLSKGVKEKEIVFSSVGISKDFDRTYDEYQNVRSEVFTGYTLKQNVQVESKEVEKIENISRQVTELINSGVELYSDQPEYYYTKLAELKLQMIAEATKDAKLRAEKSAENAGAKLGDLKKSEMGVFQIIAQNSSEDYSWGGSFNTSSKKKTANITMKLSYNIR
;
A
#
# COMPACT_ATOMS: atom_id res chain seq x y z
N MET A 1 60.17 61.27 -4.69
CA MET A 1 58.97 60.75 -3.98
C MET A 1 58.04 59.99 -4.94
N GLU A 2 57.90 60.31 -6.20
CA GLU A 2 57.03 59.56 -7.12
C GLU A 2 57.45 58.12 -7.41
N LYS A 3 58.72 57.81 -7.52
CA LYS A 3 59.20 56.45 -7.78
C LYS A 3 58.87 55.48 -6.59
N ILE A 4 58.87 55.95 -5.34
CA ILE A 4 58.57 55.19 -4.19
C ILE A 4 57.05 54.84 -4.11
N LYS A 5 56.17 55.77 -4.51
CA LYS A 5 54.72 55.52 -4.60
C LYS A 5 54.35 54.44 -5.64
N ASN A 6 55.09 54.42 -6.77
CA ASN A 6 54.84 53.40 -7.81
C ASN A 6 55.27 51.99 -7.34
N HIS A 7 56.33 51.87 -6.56
CA HIS A 7 56.75 50.57 -6.01
C HIS A 7 55.79 50.05 -4.93
N ILE A 8 55.24 50.93 -4.08
CA ILE A 8 54.23 50.56 -3.09
C ILE A 8 52.96 50.06 -3.78
N GLY A 9 52.51 50.70 -4.84
CA GLY A 9 51.34 50.25 -5.64
C GLY A 9 51.56 48.84 -6.23
N LEU A 10 52.75 48.58 -6.80
CA LEU A 10 53.12 47.29 -7.36
C LEU A 10 53.14 46.17 -6.28
N ILE A 11 53.63 46.49 -5.11
CA ILE A 11 53.66 45.53 -3.97
C ILE A 11 52.24 45.18 -3.52
N ILE A 12 51.36 46.17 -3.39
CA ILE A 12 49.95 45.93 -3.00
C ILE A 12 49.23 45.07 -4.04
N VAL A 13 49.40 45.34 -5.35
CA VAL A 13 48.81 44.52 -6.42
C VAL A 13 49.36 43.08 -6.38
N SER A 14 50.68 42.92 -6.20
CA SER A 14 51.26 41.57 -6.10
C SER A 14 50.73 40.78 -4.94
N VAL A 15 50.61 41.41 -3.77
CA VAL A 15 50.00 40.75 -2.56
C VAL A 15 48.54 40.40 -2.81
N ALA A 16 47.75 41.28 -3.43
CA ALA A 16 46.37 41.02 -3.74
C ALA A 16 46.22 39.84 -4.72
N ILE A 17 47.07 39.73 -5.74
CA ILE A 17 47.09 38.61 -6.68
C ILE A 17 47.40 37.28 -5.95
N VAL A 18 48.47 37.28 -5.12
CA VAL A 18 48.86 36.07 -4.34
C VAL A 18 47.73 35.64 -3.41
N PHE A 19 47.10 36.60 -2.73
CA PHE A 19 45.96 36.33 -1.84
C PHE A 19 44.74 35.82 -2.59
N SER A 20 44.41 36.43 -3.72
CA SER A 20 43.28 35.96 -4.57
C SER A 20 43.53 34.57 -5.13
N THR A 21 44.79 34.28 -5.55
CA THR A 21 45.19 32.96 -6.05
C THR A 21 45.13 31.92 -4.96
N PHE A 22 45.55 32.26 -3.73
CA PHE A 22 45.46 31.38 -2.58
C PHE A 22 43.99 31.05 -2.22
N LEU A 23 43.09 32.05 -2.23
CA LEU A 23 41.68 31.85 -2.01
C LEU A 23 41.05 30.96 -3.10
N ALA A 24 41.39 31.23 -4.36
CA ALA A 24 40.90 30.44 -5.49
C ALA A 24 41.41 29.00 -5.44
N ALA A 25 42.69 28.80 -5.16
CA ALA A 25 43.28 27.45 -4.98
C ALA A 25 42.63 26.67 -3.82
N ASN A 26 42.40 27.36 -2.71
CA ASN A 26 41.71 26.72 -1.55
C ASN A 26 40.27 26.42 -1.84
N ALA A 27 39.53 27.27 -2.53
CA ALA A 27 38.17 27.01 -3.00
C ALA A 27 38.10 25.83 -3.99
N PHE A 28 39.11 25.76 -4.91
CA PHE A 28 39.21 24.67 -5.87
C PHE A 28 39.57 23.33 -5.21
N LYS A 29 40.48 23.32 -4.24
CA LYS A 29 40.86 22.15 -3.46
C LYS A 29 39.68 21.61 -2.66
N ASN A 30 38.87 22.51 -2.06
CA ASN A 30 37.72 22.14 -1.26
C ASN A 30 36.48 21.77 -2.10
N ARG A 31 36.45 22.12 -3.38
CA ARG A 31 35.36 21.75 -4.28
C ARG A 31 35.21 20.24 -4.46
N ASN A 32 36.29 19.49 -4.43
CA ASN A 32 36.28 18.02 -4.61
C ASN A 32 36.29 17.22 -3.29
N SER A 33 36.61 17.82 -2.15
CA SER A 33 36.63 17.14 -0.86
C SER A 33 35.22 16.73 -0.37
N ASN A 34 34.19 17.26 -1.03
CA ASN A 34 32.79 16.92 -0.74
C ASN A 34 32.27 15.62 -1.40
N ASN A 35 33.10 14.88 -2.14
CA ASN A 35 32.69 13.70 -2.90
C ASN A 35 33.00 12.37 -2.21
N ASP A 36 33.75 12.38 -1.12
CA ASP A 36 34.09 11.17 -0.38
C ASP A 36 32.89 10.80 0.51
N THR A 37 32.03 9.94 -0.02
CA THR A 37 30.81 9.52 0.69
C THR A 37 30.67 8.01 0.74
N ILE A 38 30.16 7.52 1.84
CA ILE A 38 29.64 6.16 1.98
C ILE A 38 28.14 6.20 1.70
N ASN A 39 27.70 5.42 0.71
CA ASN A 39 26.30 5.22 0.38
C ASN A 39 25.87 3.83 0.86
N VAL A 40 24.85 3.79 1.67
CA VAL A 40 24.30 2.54 2.24
C VAL A 40 22.81 2.47 2.07
N THR A 41 22.30 1.24 2.02
CA THR A 41 20.85 0.99 2.04
C THR A 41 20.55 0.14 3.27
N GLY A 42 19.69 0.64 4.14
CA GLY A 42 19.13 -0.11 5.26
C GLY A 42 17.73 -0.62 4.92
N LEU A 43 17.35 -1.68 5.58
CA LEU A 43 16.05 -2.34 5.46
C LEU A 43 15.33 -2.30 6.81
N GLY A 44 14.08 -1.84 6.79
CA GLY A 44 13.11 -2.10 7.86
C GLY A 44 12.14 -3.16 7.37
N SER A 45 11.96 -4.23 8.12
CA SER A 45 11.03 -5.31 7.80
C SER A 45 10.29 -5.71 9.06
N LYS A 46 8.95 -5.86 8.96
CA LYS A 46 8.13 -6.25 10.10
C LYS A 46 6.95 -7.10 9.66
N ASP A 47 6.81 -8.22 10.34
CA ASP A 47 5.64 -9.07 10.25
C ASP A 47 4.52 -8.55 11.15
N PHE A 48 3.29 -8.60 10.65
CA PHE A 48 2.10 -8.20 11.40
C PHE A 48 0.87 -8.95 10.90
N GLU A 49 -0.17 -8.95 11.73
CA GLU A 49 -1.48 -9.46 11.35
C GLU A 49 -2.46 -8.29 11.13
N SER A 50 -3.33 -8.46 10.14
CA SER A 50 -4.43 -7.53 9.87
C SER A 50 -5.40 -7.50 11.06
N ASP A 51 -5.86 -6.30 11.42
CA ASP A 51 -6.76 -6.04 12.54
C ASP A 51 -8.17 -5.64 12.10
N LEU A 52 -8.43 -5.68 10.80
CA LEU A 52 -9.70 -5.38 10.17
C LEU A 52 -9.94 -6.35 9.02
N ILE A 53 -11.15 -6.89 8.93
CA ILE A 53 -11.62 -7.73 7.83
C ILE A 53 -12.81 -7.04 7.16
N VAL A 54 -12.83 -7.08 5.83
CA VAL A 54 -13.96 -6.67 5.00
C VAL A 54 -14.38 -7.90 4.19
N TRP A 55 -15.59 -8.36 4.40
CA TRP A 55 -16.15 -9.48 3.65
C TRP A 55 -17.35 -9.02 2.86
N ASN A 56 -17.37 -9.36 1.59
CA ASN A 56 -18.46 -9.07 0.67
C ASN A 56 -19.17 -10.38 0.28
N SER A 57 -20.47 -10.29 0.11
CA SER A 57 -21.30 -11.37 -0.40
C SER A 57 -22.45 -10.79 -1.20
N SER A 58 -23.03 -11.57 -2.09
CA SER A 58 -24.18 -11.16 -2.86
C SER A 58 -25.21 -12.29 -2.96
N PHE A 59 -26.45 -11.92 -3.11
CA PHE A 59 -27.55 -12.86 -3.30
C PHE A 59 -28.50 -12.35 -4.39
N THR A 60 -29.15 -13.29 -5.09
CA THR A 60 -29.97 -13.01 -6.25
C THR A 60 -31.32 -13.70 -6.17
N LYS A 61 -32.33 -13.07 -6.80
CA LYS A 61 -33.63 -13.71 -7.06
C LYS A 61 -34.11 -13.39 -8.48
N LYS A 62 -34.74 -14.39 -9.09
CA LYS A 62 -35.32 -14.28 -10.42
C LYS A 62 -36.83 -14.53 -10.35
N SER A 63 -37.59 -13.76 -11.12
CA SER A 63 -39.03 -13.98 -11.36
C SER A 63 -39.48 -13.28 -12.64
N THR A 64 -40.51 -13.79 -13.25
CA THR A 64 -41.22 -13.12 -14.36
C THR A 64 -41.95 -11.84 -13.92
N ASP A 65 -42.30 -11.76 -12.63
CA ASP A 65 -42.93 -10.59 -12.02
C ASP A 65 -41.94 -9.89 -11.04
N LEU A 66 -41.73 -8.58 -11.25
CA LEU A 66 -40.78 -7.77 -10.51
C LEU A 66 -41.12 -7.71 -9.00
N LYS A 67 -42.40 -7.60 -8.66
CA LYS A 67 -42.84 -7.48 -7.26
C LYS A 67 -42.59 -8.78 -6.51
N THR A 68 -42.84 -9.90 -7.17
CA THR A 68 -42.57 -11.24 -6.62
C THR A 68 -41.08 -11.48 -6.43
N ALA A 69 -40.26 -11.05 -7.41
CA ALA A 69 -38.80 -11.11 -7.29
C ALA A 69 -38.31 -10.30 -6.09
N TYR A 70 -38.82 -9.08 -5.91
CA TYR A 70 -38.45 -8.21 -4.80
C TYR A 70 -38.85 -8.77 -3.46
N ALA A 71 -40.09 -9.26 -3.30
CA ALA A 71 -40.56 -9.87 -2.06
C ALA A 71 -39.72 -11.11 -1.66
N SER A 72 -39.30 -11.89 -2.66
CA SER A 72 -38.42 -13.05 -2.43
C SER A 72 -37.00 -12.63 -2.02
N LEU A 73 -36.47 -11.56 -2.62
CA LEU A 73 -35.16 -11.01 -2.27
C LEU A 73 -35.14 -10.45 -0.83
N GLU A 74 -36.21 -9.73 -0.43
CA GLU A 74 -36.34 -9.22 0.94
C GLU A 74 -36.39 -10.36 1.97
N LYS A 75 -37.04 -11.47 1.66
CA LYS A 75 -37.03 -12.65 2.52
C LYS A 75 -35.60 -13.22 2.70
N ASP A 76 -34.85 -13.29 1.62
CA ASP A 76 -33.46 -13.75 1.67
C ASP A 76 -32.56 -12.79 2.47
N ARG A 77 -32.78 -11.47 2.28
CA ARG A 77 -32.09 -10.42 3.04
C ARG A 77 -32.30 -10.60 4.55
N GLU A 78 -33.55 -10.79 4.97
CA GLU A 78 -33.87 -11.01 6.38
C GLU A 78 -33.26 -12.32 6.89
N ALA A 79 -33.28 -13.39 6.11
CA ALA A 79 -32.65 -14.67 6.48
C ALA A 79 -31.14 -14.50 6.67
N LEU A 80 -30.46 -13.81 5.74
CA LEU A 80 -29.02 -13.52 5.83
C LEU A 80 -28.70 -12.63 7.02
N LYS A 81 -29.48 -11.55 7.24
CA LYS A 81 -29.32 -10.63 8.38
C LYS A 81 -29.44 -11.41 9.69
N ASN A 82 -30.47 -12.20 9.85
CA ASN A 82 -30.71 -12.99 11.07
C ASN A 82 -29.60 -14.02 11.29
N TYR A 83 -29.12 -14.66 10.23
CA TYR A 83 -27.99 -15.59 10.30
C TYR A 83 -26.74 -14.85 10.84
N LEU A 84 -26.36 -13.71 10.26
CA LEU A 84 -25.20 -12.94 10.68
C LEU A 84 -25.31 -12.48 12.15
N LEU A 85 -26.49 -11.98 12.54
CA LEU A 85 -26.75 -11.58 13.93
C LEU A 85 -26.65 -12.78 14.89
N SER A 86 -27.17 -13.95 14.50
CA SER A 86 -27.10 -15.18 15.31
C SER A 86 -25.67 -15.69 15.52
N LYS A 87 -24.78 -15.43 14.53
CA LYS A 87 -23.33 -15.72 14.64
C LYS A 87 -22.57 -14.62 15.40
N GLY A 88 -23.26 -13.59 15.91
CA GLY A 88 -22.71 -12.53 16.75
C GLY A 88 -22.05 -11.38 15.98
N VAL A 89 -22.37 -11.20 14.70
CA VAL A 89 -22.03 -9.99 13.95
C VAL A 89 -22.90 -8.83 14.45
N LYS A 90 -22.30 -7.67 14.68
CA LYS A 90 -23.06 -6.50 15.15
C LYS A 90 -23.81 -5.86 13.99
N GLU A 91 -25.03 -5.42 14.22
CA GLU A 91 -25.84 -4.78 13.16
C GLU A 91 -25.14 -3.62 12.45
N LYS A 92 -24.38 -2.81 13.18
CA LYS A 92 -23.60 -1.70 12.63
C LYS A 92 -22.44 -2.11 11.72
N GLU A 93 -22.04 -3.38 11.75
CA GLU A 93 -20.98 -3.94 10.94
C GLU A 93 -21.52 -4.50 9.61
N ILE A 94 -22.86 -4.56 9.45
CA ILE A 94 -23.53 -5.12 8.28
C ILE A 94 -24.12 -3.98 7.44
N VAL A 95 -23.73 -3.92 6.19
CA VAL A 95 -24.24 -2.90 5.25
C VAL A 95 -24.78 -3.61 4.01
N PHE A 96 -26.08 -3.43 3.73
CA PHE A 96 -26.71 -3.87 2.49
C PHE A 96 -26.66 -2.74 1.46
N SER A 97 -26.30 -3.08 0.22
CA SER A 97 -26.34 -2.15 -0.90
C SER A 97 -27.78 -1.86 -1.35
N SER A 98 -27.95 -0.93 -2.29
CA SER A 98 -29.18 -0.85 -3.09
C SER A 98 -29.40 -2.14 -3.89
N VAL A 99 -30.66 -2.43 -4.23
CA VAL A 99 -31.03 -3.57 -5.08
C VAL A 99 -30.78 -3.21 -6.55
N GLY A 100 -29.93 -3.98 -7.21
CA GLY A 100 -29.74 -3.94 -8.64
C GLY A 100 -30.86 -4.72 -9.34
N ILE A 101 -31.44 -4.17 -10.39
CA ILE A 101 -32.52 -4.79 -11.18
C ILE A 101 -32.08 -4.90 -12.62
N SER A 102 -32.12 -6.11 -13.18
CA SER A 102 -31.92 -6.35 -14.60
C SER A 102 -33.13 -7.07 -15.21
N LYS A 103 -33.41 -6.80 -16.49
CA LYS A 103 -34.39 -7.56 -17.29
C LYS A 103 -33.63 -8.67 -18.00
N ASP A 104 -34.16 -9.87 -17.92
CA ASP A 104 -33.64 -11.04 -18.62
C ASP A 104 -34.38 -11.28 -19.92
N PHE A 105 -33.63 -11.62 -20.96
CA PHE A 105 -34.17 -11.91 -22.29
C PHE A 105 -33.53 -13.17 -22.82
N ASP A 106 -34.36 -14.02 -23.44
CA ASP A 106 -33.87 -15.11 -24.27
C ASP A 106 -33.69 -14.60 -25.70
N ARG A 107 -32.48 -14.75 -26.24
CA ARG A 107 -32.07 -14.24 -27.54
C ARG A 107 -31.70 -15.38 -28.46
N THR A 108 -32.35 -15.43 -29.62
CA THR A 108 -31.90 -16.31 -30.72
C THR A 108 -31.16 -15.48 -31.75
N TYR A 109 -30.11 -16.07 -32.31
CA TYR A 109 -29.22 -15.41 -33.28
C TYR A 109 -29.34 -16.07 -34.66
N ASP A 110 -29.14 -15.28 -35.73
CA ASP A 110 -28.98 -15.79 -37.08
C ASP A 110 -27.56 -16.30 -37.37
N GLU A 111 -27.31 -16.81 -38.58
CA GLU A 111 -26.01 -17.31 -39.02
C GLU A 111 -24.92 -16.22 -39.00
N TYR A 112 -25.28 -14.94 -38.98
CA TYR A 112 -24.39 -13.77 -38.93
C TYR A 112 -24.25 -13.18 -37.53
N GLN A 113 -24.75 -13.88 -36.49
CA GLN A 113 -24.76 -13.42 -35.09
C GLN A 113 -25.60 -12.17 -34.83
N ASN A 114 -26.54 -11.82 -35.68
CA ASN A 114 -27.54 -10.79 -35.42
C ASN A 114 -28.68 -11.38 -34.58
N VAL A 115 -29.23 -10.55 -33.67
CA VAL A 115 -30.39 -10.96 -32.87
C VAL A 115 -31.60 -11.16 -33.78
N ARG A 116 -32.07 -12.39 -33.90
CA ARG A 116 -33.25 -12.78 -34.69
C ARG A 116 -34.54 -12.61 -33.90
N SER A 117 -34.51 -12.94 -32.63
CA SER A 117 -35.63 -12.81 -31.71
C SER A 117 -35.13 -12.53 -30.30
N GLU A 118 -35.89 -11.72 -29.58
CA GLU A 118 -35.66 -11.38 -28.18
C GLU A 118 -36.96 -11.52 -27.41
N VAL A 119 -37.01 -12.44 -26.46
CA VAL A 119 -38.20 -12.72 -25.66
C VAL A 119 -37.89 -12.41 -24.20
N PHE A 120 -38.68 -11.54 -23.60
CA PHE A 120 -38.54 -11.23 -22.16
C PHE A 120 -38.85 -12.47 -21.31
N THR A 121 -37.93 -12.83 -20.42
CA THR A 121 -38.03 -14.02 -19.57
C THR A 121 -38.23 -13.68 -18.10
N GLY A 122 -37.96 -12.45 -17.69
CA GLY A 122 -38.14 -12.04 -16.30
C GLY A 122 -37.21 -10.93 -15.83
N TYR A 123 -37.10 -10.84 -14.52
CA TYR A 123 -36.25 -9.93 -13.81
C TYR A 123 -35.25 -10.71 -12.93
N THR A 124 -33.99 -10.29 -12.95
CA THR A 124 -32.99 -10.71 -11.96
C THR A 124 -32.72 -9.53 -11.03
N LEU A 125 -32.94 -9.74 -9.75
CA LEU A 125 -32.61 -8.80 -8.70
C LEU A 125 -31.36 -9.28 -7.96
N LYS A 126 -30.43 -8.37 -7.71
CA LYS A 126 -29.20 -8.65 -6.97
C LYS A 126 -29.00 -7.62 -5.87
N GLN A 127 -28.59 -8.07 -4.68
CA GLN A 127 -28.19 -7.21 -3.60
C GLN A 127 -26.86 -7.69 -3.02
N ASN A 128 -25.99 -6.75 -2.67
CA ASN A 128 -24.73 -7.06 -2.00
C ASN A 128 -24.88 -6.77 -0.50
N VAL A 129 -24.13 -7.52 0.30
CA VAL A 129 -23.91 -7.27 1.71
C VAL A 129 -22.41 -7.14 1.94
N GLN A 130 -22.03 -6.16 2.74
CA GLN A 130 -20.66 -5.99 3.22
C GLN A 130 -20.66 -6.09 4.73
N VAL A 131 -19.70 -6.83 5.27
CA VAL A 131 -19.44 -6.91 6.71
C VAL A 131 -18.02 -6.42 6.95
N GLU A 132 -17.90 -5.33 7.73
CA GLU A 132 -16.63 -4.79 8.18
C GLU A 132 -16.49 -4.98 9.68
N SER A 133 -15.45 -5.66 10.14
CA SER A 133 -15.28 -5.98 11.55
C SER A 133 -13.81 -6.08 11.97
N LYS A 134 -13.54 -5.77 13.24
CA LYS A 134 -12.25 -6.06 13.89
C LYS A 134 -12.13 -7.49 14.39
N GLU A 135 -13.22 -8.25 14.40
CA GLU A 135 -13.23 -9.65 14.80
C GLU A 135 -12.86 -10.54 13.61
N VAL A 136 -11.59 -10.42 13.16
CA VAL A 136 -11.10 -11.00 11.91
C VAL A 136 -11.41 -12.50 11.81
N GLU A 137 -11.05 -13.29 12.81
CA GLU A 137 -11.26 -14.75 12.80
C GLU A 137 -12.73 -15.15 12.76
N LYS A 138 -13.59 -14.38 13.45
CA LYS A 138 -15.03 -14.63 13.46
C LYS A 138 -15.62 -14.47 12.05
N ILE A 139 -15.35 -13.32 11.41
CA ILE A 139 -15.89 -13.05 10.08
C ILE A 139 -15.28 -13.98 9.02
N GLU A 140 -14.00 -14.31 9.15
CA GLU A 140 -13.36 -15.32 8.30
C GLU A 140 -14.07 -16.68 8.36
N ASN A 141 -14.44 -17.14 9.56
CA ASN A 141 -15.20 -18.37 9.74
C ASN A 141 -16.62 -18.25 9.18
N ILE A 142 -17.30 -17.12 9.44
CA ILE A 142 -18.65 -16.87 8.91
C ILE A 142 -18.64 -16.87 7.37
N SER A 143 -17.65 -16.24 6.74
CA SER A 143 -17.57 -16.18 5.26
C SER A 143 -17.49 -17.57 4.61
N ARG A 144 -16.90 -18.54 5.31
CA ARG A 144 -16.84 -19.95 4.87
C ARG A 144 -18.13 -20.73 5.16
N GLN A 145 -18.81 -20.41 6.26
CA GLN A 145 -20.00 -21.15 6.72
C GLN A 145 -21.30 -20.60 6.13
N VAL A 146 -21.32 -19.35 5.69
CA VAL A 146 -22.54 -18.67 5.24
C VAL A 146 -23.26 -19.38 4.10
N THR A 147 -22.54 -20.19 3.33
CA THR A 147 -23.10 -21.07 2.29
C THR A 147 -24.10 -22.10 2.82
N GLU A 148 -24.16 -22.32 4.16
CA GLU A 148 -25.23 -23.10 4.80
C GLU A 148 -26.64 -22.58 4.45
N LEU A 149 -26.77 -21.27 4.19
CA LEU A 149 -28.03 -20.64 3.81
C LEU A 149 -28.58 -21.12 2.46
N ILE A 150 -27.76 -21.73 1.61
CA ILE A 150 -28.21 -22.37 0.37
C ILE A 150 -29.21 -23.48 0.68
N ASN A 151 -29.05 -24.21 1.78
CA ASN A 151 -30.00 -25.22 2.23
C ASN A 151 -31.38 -24.64 2.57
N SER A 152 -31.44 -23.34 2.88
CA SER A 152 -32.69 -22.60 3.14
C SER A 152 -33.25 -21.93 1.89
N GLY A 153 -32.66 -22.15 0.70
CA GLY A 153 -33.07 -21.60 -0.58
C GLY A 153 -32.57 -20.19 -0.88
N VAL A 154 -31.59 -19.70 -0.10
CA VAL A 154 -30.91 -18.44 -0.39
C VAL A 154 -29.79 -18.69 -1.42
N GLU A 155 -29.90 -18.12 -2.61
CA GLU A 155 -28.85 -18.18 -3.63
C GLU A 155 -27.77 -17.15 -3.31
N LEU A 156 -26.77 -17.55 -2.54
CA LEU A 156 -25.74 -16.68 -1.98
C LEU A 156 -24.36 -16.98 -2.59
N TYR A 157 -23.63 -15.91 -2.93
CA TYR A 157 -22.26 -15.94 -3.40
C TYR A 157 -21.37 -15.23 -2.39
N SER A 158 -20.49 -15.98 -1.74
CA SER A 158 -19.52 -15.48 -0.77
C SER A 158 -18.19 -15.18 -1.45
N ASP A 159 -17.76 -13.92 -1.41
CA ASP A 159 -16.45 -13.52 -1.93
C ASP A 159 -15.35 -13.85 -0.91
N GLN A 160 -14.10 -13.90 -1.39
CA GLN A 160 -12.96 -14.05 -0.50
C GLN A 160 -12.82 -12.78 0.35
N PRO A 161 -12.68 -12.90 1.69
CA PRO A 161 -12.47 -11.74 2.55
C PRO A 161 -11.17 -10.98 2.23
N GLU A 162 -11.23 -9.68 2.45
CA GLU A 162 -10.08 -8.80 2.38
C GLU A 162 -9.64 -8.38 3.78
N TYR A 163 -8.32 -8.29 3.97
CA TYR A 163 -7.71 -8.04 5.27
C TYR A 163 -6.95 -6.72 5.27
N TYR A 164 -7.22 -5.87 6.24
CA TYR A 164 -6.66 -4.54 6.38
C TYR A 164 -5.98 -4.36 7.74
N TYR A 165 -5.08 -3.38 7.82
CA TYR A 165 -4.43 -3.00 9.05
C TYR A 165 -4.65 -1.51 9.33
N THR A 166 -5.29 -1.20 10.47
CA THR A 166 -5.75 0.17 10.77
C THR A 166 -4.64 1.09 11.26
N LYS A 167 -3.49 0.54 11.72
CA LYS A 167 -2.36 1.29 12.30
C LYS A 167 -1.17 1.45 11.35
N LEU A 168 -1.45 1.57 10.05
CA LEU A 168 -0.39 1.68 9.03
C LEU A 168 0.52 2.89 9.21
N ALA A 169 0.00 4.02 9.69
CA ALA A 169 0.81 5.22 9.91
C ALA A 169 1.87 5.01 11.00
N GLU A 170 1.48 4.39 12.11
CA GLU A 170 2.40 4.06 13.20
C GLU A 170 3.45 3.03 12.75
N LEU A 171 3.01 1.99 12.03
CA LEU A 171 3.88 0.96 11.47
C LEU A 171 4.93 1.57 10.54
N LYS A 172 4.53 2.48 9.64
CA LYS A 172 5.44 3.18 8.72
C LYS A 172 6.52 3.96 9.46
N LEU A 173 6.14 4.74 10.48
CA LEU A 173 7.10 5.50 11.28
C LEU A 173 8.11 4.59 11.99
N GLN A 174 7.64 3.49 12.57
CA GLN A 174 8.49 2.50 13.23
C GLN A 174 9.51 1.91 12.25
N MET A 175 9.07 1.51 11.08
CA MET A 175 9.91 0.90 10.06
C MET A 175 10.92 1.87 9.46
N ILE A 176 10.56 3.15 9.28
CA ILE A 176 11.51 4.20 8.86
C ILE A 176 12.65 4.31 9.89
N ALA A 177 12.31 4.31 11.17
CA ALA A 177 13.30 4.38 12.24
C ALA A 177 14.23 3.15 12.23
N GLU A 178 13.67 1.94 12.07
CA GLU A 178 14.45 0.70 12.00
C GLU A 178 15.35 0.65 10.76
N ALA A 179 14.83 1.00 9.58
CA ALA A 179 15.62 1.04 8.34
C ALA A 179 16.74 2.09 8.39
N THR A 180 16.48 3.25 9.02
CA THR A 180 17.49 4.29 9.22
C THR A 180 18.59 3.81 10.17
N LYS A 181 18.22 3.13 11.25
CA LYS A 181 19.17 2.55 12.21
C LYS A 181 20.04 1.47 11.55
N ASP A 182 19.44 0.59 10.76
CA ASP A 182 20.16 -0.45 10.01
C ASP A 182 21.14 0.18 9.00
N ALA A 183 20.68 1.18 8.21
CA ALA A 183 21.55 1.89 7.28
C ALA A 183 22.73 2.57 7.98
N LYS A 184 22.48 3.24 9.10
CA LYS A 184 23.54 3.90 9.88
C LYS A 184 24.56 2.90 10.39
N LEU A 185 24.12 1.78 10.96
CA LEU A 185 25.00 0.72 11.44
C LEU A 185 25.88 0.14 10.32
N ARG A 186 25.33 -0.06 9.13
CA ARG A 186 26.07 -0.50 7.95
C ARG A 186 27.12 0.52 7.53
N ALA A 187 26.78 1.82 7.53
CA ALA A 187 27.72 2.89 7.23
C ALA A 187 28.89 2.95 8.25
N GLU A 188 28.58 2.85 9.55
CA GLU A 188 29.58 2.82 10.62
C GLU A 188 30.54 1.65 10.46
N LYS A 189 30.01 0.44 10.23
CA LYS A 189 30.83 -0.76 10.02
C LYS A 189 31.65 -0.71 8.73
N SER A 190 31.14 -0.13 7.67
CA SER A 190 31.90 0.07 6.42
C SER A 190 33.07 1.04 6.63
N ALA A 191 32.83 2.18 7.28
CA ALA A 191 33.87 3.17 7.56
C ALA A 191 34.99 2.58 8.49
N GLU A 192 34.56 1.95 9.58
CA GLU A 192 35.47 1.34 10.56
C GLU A 192 36.40 0.30 9.91
N ASN A 193 35.86 -0.63 9.12
CA ASN A 193 36.65 -1.67 8.46
C ASN A 193 37.54 -1.13 7.33
N ALA A 194 37.21 0.04 6.75
CA ALA A 194 38.03 0.73 5.77
C ALA A 194 39.09 1.64 6.39
N GLY A 195 39.18 1.69 7.72
CA GLY A 195 40.13 2.57 8.41
C GLY A 195 39.77 4.05 8.42
N ALA A 196 38.51 4.36 8.10
CA ALA A 196 37.96 5.72 8.05
C ALA A 196 36.96 5.94 9.20
N LYS A 197 36.55 7.20 9.41
CA LYS A 197 35.50 7.57 10.35
C LYS A 197 34.27 8.06 9.61
N LEU A 198 33.11 7.62 10.05
CA LEU A 198 31.83 8.13 9.52
C LEU A 198 31.67 9.61 9.92
N GLY A 199 31.36 10.43 8.94
CA GLY A 199 31.06 11.86 9.09
C GLY A 199 29.55 12.14 9.16
N ASP A 200 29.19 13.35 8.75
CA ASP A 200 27.83 13.83 8.84
C ASP A 200 26.93 13.22 7.75
N LEU A 201 25.65 13.06 8.05
CA LEU A 201 24.63 12.65 7.05
C LEU A 201 24.49 13.74 6.00
N LYS A 202 24.64 13.37 4.73
CA LYS A 202 24.56 14.25 3.57
C LYS A 202 23.23 14.16 2.86
N LYS A 203 22.71 12.94 2.73
CA LYS A 203 21.47 12.67 2.00
C LYS A 203 20.74 11.50 2.66
N SER A 204 19.43 11.61 2.69
CA SER A 204 18.52 10.54 3.10
C SER A 204 17.39 10.42 2.08
N GLU A 205 17.18 9.24 1.56
CA GLU A 205 16.11 8.93 0.61
C GLU A 205 15.35 7.70 1.08
N MET A 206 14.03 7.83 1.12
CA MET A 206 13.14 6.74 1.48
C MET A 206 12.72 5.99 0.22
N GLY A 207 12.82 4.69 0.25
CA GLY A 207 12.26 3.80 -0.76
C GLY A 207 10.75 3.65 -0.62
N VAL A 208 10.17 2.85 -1.51
CA VAL A 208 8.73 2.60 -1.53
C VAL A 208 8.36 1.60 -0.44
N PHE A 209 7.27 1.89 0.26
CA PHE A 209 6.71 1.00 1.28
C PHE A 209 5.95 -0.15 0.61
N GLN A 210 6.28 -1.38 0.99
CA GLN A 210 5.69 -2.60 0.45
C GLN A 210 4.96 -3.36 1.55
N ILE A 211 3.76 -3.83 1.27
CA ILE A 211 3.04 -4.78 2.12
C ILE A 211 2.71 -5.99 1.25
N ILE A 212 3.31 -7.10 1.58
CA ILE A 212 3.16 -8.38 0.88
C ILE A 212 2.58 -9.44 1.82
N ALA A 213 2.10 -10.54 1.28
CA ALA A 213 1.74 -11.70 2.09
C ALA A 213 3.00 -12.28 2.77
N GLN A 214 2.86 -12.67 4.04
CA GLN A 214 3.97 -13.28 4.79
C GLN A 214 4.41 -14.59 4.11
N ASN A 215 5.72 -14.77 3.97
CA ASN A 215 6.32 -15.95 3.33
C ASN A 215 5.87 -16.16 1.85
N SER A 216 5.53 -15.09 1.15
CA SER A 216 5.19 -15.12 -0.27
C SER A 216 6.38 -14.74 -1.15
N SER A 217 6.31 -15.14 -2.42
CA SER A 217 7.21 -14.71 -3.48
C SER A 217 6.66 -13.52 -4.27
N GLU A 218 5.77 -12.71 -3.66
CA GLU A 218 5.24 -11.52 -4.31
C GLU A 218 6.36 -10.55 -4.66
N ASP A 219 6.37 -10.09 -5.91
CA ASP A 219 7.38 -9.15 -6.40
C ASP A 219 7.17 -7.74 -5.84
N TYR A 220 8.28 -7.04 -5.63
CA TYR A 220 8.25 -5.63 -5.27
C TYR A 220 7.72 -4.78 -6.44
N SER A 221 6.77 -3.90 -6.16
CA SER A 221 6.24 -2.94 -7.12
C SER A 221 6.93 -1.59 -6.99
N TRP A 222 7.22 -0.93 -8.13
CA TRP A 222 7.78 0.43 -8.15
C TRP A 222 6.85 1.48 -7.51
N GLY A 223 5.54 1.25 -7.57
CA GLY A 223 4.52 2.09 -6.93
C GLY A 223 4.20 1.72 -5.49
N GLY A 224 4.77 0.63 -4.99
CA GLY A 224 4.38 0.02 -3.73
C GLY A 224 3.38 -1.12 -3.95
N SER A 225 3.42 -2.13 -3.09
CA SER A 225 2.44 -3.21 -3.07
C SER A 225 1.65 -3.15 -1.77
N PHE A 226 0.35 -3.44 -1.87
CA PHE A 226 -0.56 -3.47 -0.74
C PHE A 226 -1.44 -4.71 -0.85
N ASN A 227 -0.96 -5.82 -0.29
CA ASN A 227 -1.69 -7.08 -0.29
C ASN A 227 -2.90 -7.00 0.64
N THR A 228 -4.11 -7.27 0.13
CA THR A 228 -5.36 -7.35 0.91
C THR A 228 -5.88 -8.78 1.06
N SER A 229 -5.35 -9.74 0.31
CA SER A 229 -5.85 -11.12 0.30
C SER A 229 -5.34 -11.98 1.47
N SER A 230 -4.26 -11.57 2.14
CA SER A 230 -3.64 -12.33 3.23
C SER A 230 -3.82 -11.66 4.59
N LYS A 231 -4.18 -12.46 5.61
CA LYS A 231 -4.28 -11.98 6.99
C LYS A 231 -2.92 -11.64 7.58
N LYS A 232 -1.93 -12.55 7.40
CA LYS A 232 -0.55 -12.36 7.83
C LYS A 232 0.26 -11.71 6.72
N LYS A 233 0.96 -10.63 7.07
CA LYS A 233 1.65 -9.77 6.12
C LYS A 233 3.04 -9.41 6.62
N THR A 234 3.91 -9.09 5.67
CA THR A 234 5.22 -8.49 5.92
C THR A 234 5.25 -7.11 5.28
N ALA A 235 5.57 -6.10 6.07
CA ALA A 235 5.85 -4.77 5.56
C ALA A 235 7.37 -4.59 5.40
N ASN A 236 7.78 -3.97 4.29
CA ASN A 236 9.17 -3.68 3.98
C ASN A 236 9.34 -2.24 3.54
N ILE A 237 10.43 -1.60 3.98
CA ILE A 237 10.86 -0.28 3.52
C ILE A 237 12.38 -0.22 3.49
N THR A 238 12.93 0.53 2.54
CA THR A 238 14.35 0.80 2.47
C THR A 238 14.66 2.26 2.74
N MET A 239 15.81 2.53 3.38
CA MET A 239 16.36 3.87 3.55
C MET A 239 17.75 3.92 2.92
N LYS A 240 17.94 4.80 1.94
CA LYS A 240 19.24 5.08 1.33
C LYS A 240 19.84 6.29 2.02
N LEU A 241 21.00 6.10 2.66
CA LEU A 241 21.70 7.15 3.36
C LEU A 241 23.08 7.36 2.74
N SER A 242 23.49 8.63 2.62
CA SER A 242 24.81 9.03 2.18
C SER A 242 25.47 9.82 3.29
N TYR A 243 26.65 9.40 3.72
CA TYR A 243 27.45 10.02 4.76
C TYR A 243 28.80 10.49 4.21
N ASN A 244 29.33 11.60 4.73
CA ASN A 244 30.69 11.97 4.50
C ASN A 244 31.65 10.99 5.19
N ILE A 245 32.88 10.86 4.68
CA ILE A 245 33.99 10.15 5.31
C ILE A 245 34.96 11.18 5.90
N ARG A 246 35.51 10.87 7.08
CA ARG A 246 36.54 11.65 7.75
C ARG A 246 37.76 10.79 8.02
#